data_32e7b2776b81689c94a8be6e56f08520
#
_entry.id   32e7b2776b81689c94a8be6e56f08520
#
_cell.length_a   1.000
_cell.length_b   1.000
_cell.length_c   1.000
_cell.angle_alpha   90.00
_cell.angle_beta   90.00
_cell.angle_gamma   90.00
#
_symmetry.space_group_name_H-M   'P 1'
#
loop_
_entity.id
_entity.type
_entity.pdbx_description
1 polymer ?
#
loop_
_entity_poly.entity_id
_entity_poly.type
_entity_poly.pdbx_seq_one_letter_code
_entity_poly.pdbx_strand_id
1 'polypeptide(L)'
;VEVSEAFQAREPLPSCPSCGGMARPNILMFNDFGWNYSRTNVQREELKGWMQMLEHHGAKPAVIEAGAGTAVPAVRNTSRQIAKNFDVPLIRINPRESFGAAIELPIGALEALNNII
;
A
#
# COMPACT_ATOMS: atom_id res chain seq x y z
N VAL A 1 6.20 16.97 -7.57
CA VAL A 1 7.59 17.15 -7.14
C VAL A 1 8.49 16.43 -8.11
N GLU A 2 9.39 17.12 -8.76
CA GLU A 2 10.44 16.48 -9.56
C GLU A 2 11.50 15.86 -8.65
N VAL A 3 12.00 14.70 -9.03
CA VAL A 3 13.01 13.95 -8.28
C VAL A 3 14.24 13.76 -9.14
N SER A 4 15.43 14.02 -8.58
CA SER A 4 16.70 13.77 -9.26
C SER A 4 17.02 12.28 -9.34
N GLU A 5 18.02 11.91 -10.14
CA GLU A 5 18.54 10.53 -10.19
C GLU A 5 19.08 10.03 -8.83
N ALA A 6 19.48 10.94 -7.95
CA ALA A 6 19.88 10.65 -6.57
C ALA A 6 18.70 10.56 -5.58
N PHE A 7 17.47 10.49 -6.07
CA PHE A 7 16.23 10.45 -5.27
C PHE A 7 16.04 11.68 -4.35
N GLN A 8 16.56 12.83 -4.74
CA GLN A 8 16.35 14.08 -4.02
C GLN A 8 15.30 14.94 -4.73
N ALA A 9 14.39 15.54 -3.95
CA ALA A 9 13.42 16.48 -4.50
C ALA A 9 14.13 17.73 -5.05
N ARG A 10 13.70 18.17 -6.24
CA ARG A 10 14.20 19.42 -6.86
C ARG A 10 13.34 20.61 -6.42
N GLU A 11 13.96 21.78 -6.40
CA GLU A 11 13.24 23.05 -6.22
C GLU A 11 12.28 23.34 -7.40
N PRO A 12 11.12 23.99 -7.16
CA PRO A 12 10.63 24.41 -5.86
C PRO A 12 10.08 23.26 -5.03
N LEU A 13 10.44 23.22 -3.73
CA LEU A 13 9.89 22.23 -2.81
C LEU A 13 8.40 22.50 -2.53
N PRO A 14 7.58 21.45 -2.30
CA PRO A 14 6.16 21.64 -2.04
C PRO A 14 5.94 22.37 -0.72
N SER A 15 4.99 23.30 -0.71
CA SER A 15 4.58 24.03 0.48
C SER A 15 3.19 23.64 0.95
N CYS A 16 2.96 23.72 2.25
CA CYS A 16 1.65 23.49 2.85
C CYS A 16 0.69 24.63 2.47
N PRO A 17 -0.48 24.35 1.87
CA PRO A 17 -1.42 25.42 1.49
C PRO A 17 -2.04 26.15 2.67
N SER A 18 -1.97 25.58 3.87
CA SER A 18 -2.56 26.17 5.08
C SER A 18 -1.59 27.09 5.84
N CYS A 19 -0.30 26.76 5.91
CA CYS A 19 0.67 27.51 6.70
C CYS A 19 1.89 28.02 5.91
N GLY A 20 2.02 27.68 4.64
CA GLY A 20 3.14 28.06 3.78
C GLY A 20 4.47 27.35 4.10
N GLY A 21 4.54 26.56 5.17
CA GLY A 21 5.74 25.80 5.52
C GLY A 21 6.01 24.67 4.53
N MET A 22 7.25 24.15 4.50
CA MET A 22 7.62 23.03 3.63
C MET A 22 6.76 21.80 3.95
N ALA A 23 6.13 21.24 2.91
CA ALA A 23 5.37 20.01 3.02
C ALA A 23 6.28 18.79 2.90
N ARG A 24 5.98 17.76 3.66
CA ARG A 24 6.63 16.44 3.55
C ARG A 24 5.66 15.42 2.92
N PRO A 25 6.15 14.27 2.44
CA PRO A 25 5.29 13.17 2.04
C PRO A 25 4.31 12.77 3.14
N ASN A 26 3.06 12.48 2.77
CA ASN A 26 2.03 12.04 3.72
C ASN A 26 2.22 10.55 4.07
N ILE A 27 3.34 10.24 4.69
CA ILE A 27 3.76 8.90 5.10
C ILE A 27 4.08 8.94 6.59
N LEU A 28 3.47 8.02 7.36
CA LEU A 28 3.79 7.86 8.78
C LEU A 28 5.23 7.34 8.91
N MET A 29 6.06 8.11 9.62
CA MET A 29 7.46 7.76 9.89
C MET A 29 7.62 7.20 11.31
N PHE A 30 8.75 6.52 11.56
CA PHE A 30 9.11 6.13 12.92
C PHE A 30 9.26 7.37 13.80
N ASN A 31 8.79 7.29 15.05
CA ASN A 31 8.79 8.38 16.02
C ASN A 31 7.98 9.63 15.62
N ASP A 32 6.99 9.48 14.77
CA ASP A 32 6.14 10.57 14.29
C ASP A 32 4.99 10.83 15.28
N PHE A 33 5.32 11.33 16.47
CA PHE A 33 4.36 11.57 17.55
C PHE A 33 3.32 12.65 17.24
N GLY A 34 3.59 13.51 16.24
CA GLY A 34 2.68 14.56 15.80
C GLY A 34 1.77 14.15 14.61
N TRP A 35 1.75 12.85 14.25
CA TRP A 35 0.95 12.39 13.12
C TRP A 35 -0.56 12.58 13.35
N ASN A 36 -1.24 13.22 12.39
CA ASN A 36 -2.69 13.38 12.43
C ASN A 36 -3.39 12.19 11.78
N TYR A 37 -4.02 11.36 12.59
CA TYR A 37 -4.73 10.14 12.15
C TYR A 37 -6.12 10.38 11.55
N SER A 38 -6.66 11.60 11.56
CA SER A 38 -8.05 11.88 11.17
C SER A 38 -8.38 11.32 9.80
N ARG A 39 -7.57 11.61 8.78
CA ARG A 39 -7.76 11.10 7.42
C ARG A 39 -7.60 9.58 7.34
N THR A 40 -6.59 9.04 8.00
CA THR A 40 -6.32 7.59 8.03
C THR A 40 -7.49 6.83 8.67
N ASN A 41 -8.08 7.37 9.72
CA ASN A 41 -9.23 6.75 10.38
C ASN A 41 -10.47 6.74 9.48
N VAL A 42 -10.78 7.85 8.81
CA VAL A 42 -11.87 7.88 7.82
C VAL A 42 -11.67 6.82 6.74
N GLN A 43 -10.49 6.79 6.12
CA GLN A 43 -10.17 5.81 5.07
C GLN A 43 -10.24 4.36 5.58
N ARG A 44 -9.86 4.12 6.83
CA ARG A 44 -9.97 2.79 7.44
C ARG A 44 -11.43 2.35 7.62
N GLU A 45 -12.29 3.24 8.07
CA GLU A 45 -13.72 2.92 8.22
C GLU A 45 -14.40 2.71 6.86
N GLU A 46 -14.06 3.50 5.85
CA GLU A 46 -14.54 3.31 4.48
C GLU A 46 -14.11 1.95 3.91
N LEU A 47 -12.83 1.58 4.05
CA LEU A 47 -12.33 0.26 3.64
C LEU A 47 -13.05 -0.86 4.37
N LYS A 48 -13.25 -0.74 5.68
CA LYS A 48 -13.98 -1.72 6.49
C LYS A 48 -15.42 -1.88 6.02
N GLY A 49 -16.13 -0.78 5.79
CA GLY A 49 -17.49 -0.80 5.27
C GLY A 49 -17.59 -1.47 3.90
N TRP A 50 -16.63 -1.17 3.01
CA TRP A 50 -16.54 -1.82 1.70
C TRP A 50 -16.29 -3.33 1.82
N MET A 51 -15.38 -3.77 2.69
CA MET A 51 -15.13 -5.20 2.92
C MET A 51 -16.36 -5.91 3.48
N GLN A 52 -17.08 -5.30 4.42
CA GLN A 52 -18.34 -5.85 4.95
C GLN A 52 -19.42 -5.99 3.86
N MET A 53 -19.50 -5.04 2.94
CA MET A 53 -20.39 -5.11 1.78
C MET A 53 -20.02 -6.30 0.87
N LEU A 54 -18.73 -6.51 0.60
CA LEU A 54 -18.26 -7.65 -0.20
C LEU A 54 -18.63 -8.99 0.48
N GLU A 55 -18.40 -9.10 1.78
CA GLU A 55 -18.76 -10.29 2.57
C GLU A 55 -20.27 -10.56 2.51
N HIS A 56 -21.10 -9.52 2.70
CA HIS A 56 -22.56 -9.64 2.64
C HIS A 56 -23.06 -10.16 1.29
N HIS A 57 -22.41 -9.79 0.21
CA HIS A 57 -22.75 -10.21 -1.16
C HIS A 57 -22.05 -11.52 -1.57
N GLY A 58 -21.27 -12.16 -0.70
CA GLY A 58 -20.51 -13.34 -1.03
C GLY A 58 -19.44 -13.13 -2.12
N ALA A 59 -18.99 -11.90 -2.29
CA ALA A 59 -18.01 -11.54 -3.32
C ALA A 59 -16.64 -12.14 -3.02
N LYS A 60 -15.91 -12.51 -4.07
CA LYS A 60 -14.54 -13.04 -4.00
C LYS A 60 -13.57 -12.02 -4.62
N PRO A 61 -13.04 -11.08 -3.81
CA PRO A 61 -12.11 -10.06 -4.31
C PRO A 61 -10.77 -10.68 -4.73
N ALA A 62 -10.09 -10.10 -5.71
CA ALA A 62 -8.69 -10.41 -5.99
C ALA A 62 -7.80 -9.65 -5.00
N VAL A 63 -6.86 -10.34 -4.36
CA VAL A 63 -5.88 -9.72 -3.45
C VAL A 63 -4.50 -9.72 -4.10
N ILE A 64 -4.05 -8.55 -4.53
CA ILE A 64 -2.76 -8.35 -5.18
C ILE A 64 -1.89 -7.46 -4.28
N GLU A 65 -0.70 -7.94 -3.97
CA GLU A 65 0.30 -7.23 -3.16
C GLU A 65 1.55 -7.00 -4.00
N ALA A 66 1.99 -5.75 -4.13
CA ALA A 66 3.19 -5.39 -4.89
C ALA A 66 4.23 -4.70 -4.00
N GLY A 67 5.48 -5.18 -4.05
CA GLY A 67 6.64 -4.55 -3.41
C GLY A 67 6.72 -4.67 -1.89
N ALA A 68 5.80 -5.36 -1.23
CA ALA A 68 5.82 -5.49 0.23
C ALA A 68 7.00 -6.36 0.71
N GLY A 69 7.87 -5.78 1.53
CA GLY A 69 9.03 -6.45 2.11
C GLY A 69 8.71 -7.18 3.42
N THR A 70 9.73 -7.88 3.94
CA THR A 70 9.64 -8.63 5.21
C THR A 70 10.08 -7.81 6.42
N ALA A 71 10.95 -6.81 6.23
CA ALA A 71 11.50 -6.00 7.32
C ALA A 71 10.42 -5.19 8.08
N VAL A 72 9.41 -4.67 7.36
CA VAL A 72 8.24 -4.02 7.95
C VAL A 72 6.99 -4.71 7.39
N PRO A 73 6.51 -5.78 8.02
CA PRO A 73 5.57 -6.72 7.42
C PRO A 73 4.10 -6.26 7.45
N ALA A 74 3.82 -5.00 7.76
CA ALA A 74 2.45 -4.49 7.93
C ALA A 74 1.56 -4.78 6.71
N VAL A 75 2.03 -4.45 5.50
CA VAL A 75 1.30 -4.72 4.25
C VAL A 75 1.11 -6.22 4.04
N ARG A 76 2.17 -7.02 4.21
CA ARG A 76 2.13 -8.49 4.07
C ARG A 76 1.11 -9.14 5.02
N ASN A 77 1.06 -8.67 6.25
CA ASN A 77 0.10 -9.19 7.23
C ASN A 77 -1.34 -8.82 6.88
N THR A 78 -1.55 -7.57 6.42
CA THR A 78 -2.87 -7.11 5.98
C THR A 78 -3.36 -7.89 4.77
N SER A 79 -2.54 -8.05 3.73
CA SER A 79 -2.90 -8.80 2.51
C SER A 79 -3.26 -10.25 2.82
N ARG A 80 -2.45 -10.92 3.66
CA ARG A 80 -2.73 -12.30 4.09
C ARG A 80 -4.04 -12.39 4.86
N GLN A 81 -4.29 -11.45 5.77
CA GLN A 81 -5.52 -11.46 6.55
C GLN A 81 -6.75 -11.28 5.66
N ILE A 82 -6.70 -10.35 4.71
CA ILE A 82 -7.79 -10.13 3.74
C ILE A 82 -8.00 -11.39 2.89
N ALA A 83 -6.94 -11.95 2.30
CA ALA A 83 -7.03 -13.16 1.49
C ALA A 83 -7.65 -14.33 2.27
N LYS A 84 -7.25 -14.49 3.55
CA LYS A 84 -7.80 -15.51 4.44
C LYS A 84 -9.28 -15.27 4.77
N ASN A 85 -9.66 -14.03 5.07
CA ASN A 85 -11.05 -13.70 5.42
C ASN A 85 -12.02 -13.99 4.28
N PHE A 86 -11.61 -13.70 3.04
CA PHE A 86 -12.43 -13.94 1.85
C PHE A 86 -12.25 -15.31 1.21
N ASP A 87 -11.34 -16.14 1.77
CA ASP A 87 -10.99 -17.45 1.21
C ASP A 87 -10.62 -17.32 -0.29
N VAL A 88 -9.65 -16.46 -0.59
CA VAL A 88 -9.15 -16.20 -1.93
C VAL A 88 -7.62 -16.28 -1.97
N PRO A 89 -7.02 -16.60 -3.14
CA PRO A 89 -5.57 -16.62 -3.28
C PRO A 89 -4.98 -15.20 -3.14
N LEU A 90 -3.83 -15.12 -2.46
CA LEU A 90 -2.98 -13.94 -2.46
C LEU A 90 -2.00 -14.03 -3.63
N ILE A 91 -1.97 -12.99 -4.45
CA ILE A 91 -0.97 -12.79 -5.52
C ILE A 91 0.09 -11.81 -4.99
N ARG A 92 1.34 -12.25 -4.93
CA ARG A 92 2.43 -11.39 -4.45
C ARG A 92 3.43 -11.15 -5.57
N ILE A 93 3.65 -9.86 -5.86
CA ILE A 93 4.59 -9.37 -6.87
C ILE A 93 5.76 -8.71 -6.13
N ASN A 94 6.92 -9.36 -6.15
CA ASN A 94 8.12 -8.79 -5.53
C ASN A 94 9.37 -9.49 -6.11
N PRO A 95 10.33 -8.76 -6.72
CA PRO A 95 11.49 -9.36 -7.37
C PRO A 95 12.44 -10.10 -6.44
N ARG A 96 12.35 -9.87 -5.12
CA ARG A 96 13.26 -10.47 -4.13
C ARG A 96 12.55 -11.29 -3.06
N GLU A 97 11.32 -10.93 -2.71
CA GLU A 97 10.60 -11.49 -1.56
C GLU A 97 9.17 -11.90 -1.94
N SER A 98 8.98 -12.58 -3.09
CA SER A 98 7.66 -13.05 -3.54
C SER A 98 7.08 -14.21 -2.72
N PHE A 99 7.89 -14.89 -1.94
CA PHE A 99 7.57 -16.14 -1.23
C PHE A 99 6.45 -16.00 -0.17
N GLY A 100 5.73 -17.10 0.06
CA GLY A 100 4.69 -17.24 1.08
C GLY A 100 3.33 -16.66 0.67
N ALA A 101 3.03 -16.68 -0.61
CA ALA A 101 1.72 -16.40 -1.20
C ALA A 101 1.23 -17.60 -2.02
N ALA A 102 -0.04 -17.61 -2.39
CA ALA A 102 -0.59 -18.67 -3.24
C ALA A 102 -0.06 -18.57 -4.69
N ILE A 103 0.15 -17.33 -5.15
CA ILE A 103 0.74 -17.03 -6.45
C ILE A 103 1.92 -16.10 -6.22
N GLU A 104 3.12 -16.53 -6.60
CA GLU A 104 4.38 -15.83 -6.39
C GLU A 104 4.95 -15.36 -7.72
N LEU A 105 5.09 -14.03 -7.87
CA LEU A 105 5.64 -13.42 -9.07
C LEU A 105 6.97 -12.71 -8.71
N PRO A 106 8.14 -13.36 -8.97
CA PRO A 106 9.45 -12.80 -8.64
C PRO A 106 9.93 -11.77 -9.67
N ILE A 107 9.06 -10.84 -10.05
CA ILE A 107 9.30 -9.79 -11.04
C ILE A 107 8.92 -8.41 -10.51
N GLY A 108 9.28 -7.34 -11.24
CA GLY A 108 8.88 -5.98 -10.91
C GLY A 108 7.39 -5.73 -11.07
N ALA A 109 6.82 -4.83 -10.27
CA ALA A 109 5.39 -4.54 -10.32
C ALA A 109 4.94 -4.02 -11.70
N LEU A 110 5.72 -3.14 -12.33
CA LEU A 110 5.41 -2.61 -13.67
C LEU A 110 5.37 -3.73 -14.72
N GLU A 111 6.36 -4.62 -14.70
CA GLU A 111 6.42 -5.77 -15.60
C GLU A 111 5.23 -6.71 -15.37
N ALA A 112 4.92 -7.05 -14.12
CA ALA A 112 3.79 -7.90 -13.79
C ALA A 112 2.47 -7.32 -14.27
N LEU A 113 2.21 -6.04 -14.01
CA LEU A 113 0.96 -5.38 -14.39
C LEU A 113 0.81 -5.24 -15.90
N ASN A 114 1.89 -4.95 -16.63
CA ASN A 114 1.86 -4.91 -18.11
C ASN A 114 1.56 -6.29 -18.76
N ASN A 115 1.84 -7.38 -18.06
CA ASN A 115 1.56 -8.73 -18.56
C ASN A 115 0.15 -9.23 -18.18
N ILE A 116 -0.58 -8.54 -17.32
CA ILE A 116 -1.95 -8.89 -16.89
C ILE A 116 -2.99 -8.18 -17.76
N ILE A 117 -2.64 -7.03 -18.34
CA ILE A 117 -3.49 -6.22 -19.21
C ILE A 117 -3.24 -6.58 -20.67
#